data_09b69389bb11d8bf79c564c0ca17a97f
#
_entry.id   09b69389bb11d8bf79c564c0ca17a97f
#
_cell.length_a   1.000
_cell.length_b   1.000
_cell.length_c   1.000
_cell.angle_alpha   90.00
_cell.angle_beta   90.00
_cell.angle_gamma   90.00
#
_symmetry.space_group_name_H-M   'P 1'
#
loop_
_entity.id
_entity.type
_entity.pdbx_description
1 polymer ?
#
loop_
_entity_poly.entity_id
_entity_poly.type
_entity_poly.pdbx_seq_one_letter_code
_entity_poly.pdbx_strand_id
1 'polypeptide(L)'
;PAIYGVLEKAHATNNLTDFGKALYERLEPFKKNVFYKEGDLTQIGYRQTREIGRRMVQNYPEVFEGHPYLKTNATNVLRVAATMQSVNSGILSLRPGLEWAEIDNSRSFLATLNPYGNVCPDRSPLDKYILGKENSWYKKYRSYIDEKLNVDAFFTRLFIDVTQVESEYDKYDLIHRF
;
A
#
# COMPACT_ATOMS: atom_id res chain seq x y z
N PRO A 1 -4.66 5.36 8.78
CA PRO A 1 -5.61 6.15 9.58
C PRO A 1 -6.55 5.30 10.43
N ALA A 2 -7.14 4.20 9.88
CA ALA A 2 -8.17 3.43 10.59
C ALA A 2 -7.68 2.85 11.94
N ILE A 3 -6.53 2.17 11.95
CA ILE A 3 -5.95 1.60 13.19
C ILE A 3 -5.66 2.68 14.23
N TYR A 4 -5.06 3.78 13.79
CA TYR A 4 -4.78 4.89 14.68
C TYR A 4 -6.07 5.44 15.30
N GLY A 5 -7.14 5.59 14.53
CA GLY A 5 -8.45 6.04 15.04
C GLY A 5 -9.04 5.11 16.10
N VAL A 6 -8.88 3.80 15.94
CA VAL A 6 -9.30 2.81 16.96
C VAL A 6 -8.49 2.97 18.24
N LEU A 7 -7.17 3.09 18.13
CA LEU A 7 -6.29 3.30 19.29
C LEU A 7 -6.54 4.66 19.97
N GLU A 8 -6.74 5.73 19.19
CA GLU A 8 -7.07 7.06 19.68
C GLU A 8 -8.36 7.06 20.50
N LYS A 9 -9.40 6.39 19.99
CA LYS A 9 -10.67 6.25 20.70
C LYS A 9 -10.52 5.42 21.98
N ALA A 10 -9.81 4.29 21.90
CA ALA A 10 -9.54 3.46 23.07
C ALA A 10 -8.66 4.19 24.10
N HIS A 11 -7.74 5.04 23.68
CA HIS A 11 -6.97 5.93 24.56
C HIS A 11 -7.87 6.92 25.27
N ALA A 12 -8.77 7.58 24.54
CA ALA A 12 -9.72 8.56 25.10
C ALA A 12 -10.69 7.95 26.14
N THR A 13 -11.01 6.66 25.99
CA THR A 13 -11.88 5.92 26.93
C THR A 13 -11.11 5.13 27.99
N ASN A 14 -9.79 5.34 28.11
CA ASN A 14 -8.91 4.57 29.00
C ASN A 14 -8.98 3.04 28.80
N ASN A 15 -9.23 2.59 27.58
CA ASN A 15 -9.35 1.17 27.22
C ASN A 15 -8.06 0.58 26.63
N LEU A 16 -6.91 1.25 26.72
CA LEU A 16 -5.63 0.71 26.28
C LEU A 16 -4.88 0.08 27.46
N THR A 17 -4.33 -1.10 27.24
CA THR A 17 -3.29 -1.68 28.12
C THR A 17 -2.00 -0.83 28.04
N ASP A 18 -1.01 -1.11 28.87
CA ASP A 18 0.29 -0.43 28.80
C ASP A 18 0.99 -0.68 27.45
N PHE A 19 0.84 -1.89 26.88
CA PHE A 19 1.34 -2.19 25.54
C PHE A 19 0.57 -1.41 24.46
N GLY A 20 -0.76 -1.32 24.59
CA GLY A 20 -1.59 -0.52 23.68
C GLY A 20 -1.23 0.96 23.72
N LYS A 21 -0.98 1.53 24.91
CA LYS A 21 -0.50 2.92 25.08
C LYS A 21 0.85 3.14 24.40
N ALA A 22 1.81 2.24 24.65
CA ALA A 22 3.13 2.34 24.04
C ALA A 22 3.06 2.27 22.51
N LEU A 23 2.18 1.42 21.95
CA LEU A 23 1.94 1.37 20.50
C LEU A 23 1.31 2.67 19.98
N TYR A 24 0.30 3.20 20.68
CA TYR A 24 -0.35 4.46 20.32
C TYR A 24 0.65 5.61 20.25
N GLU A 25 1.50 5.76 21.29
CA GLU A 25 2.54 6.78 21.35
C GLU A 25 3.57 6.64 20.21
N ARG A 26 3.95 5.41 19.85
CA ARG A 26 4.86 5.16 18.74
C ARG A 26 4.25 5.49 17.36
N LEU A 27 2.94 5.46 17.24
CA LEU A 27 2.24 5.82 16.00
C LEU A 27 2.01 7.33 15.86
N GLU A 28 2.14 8.12 16.92
CA GLU A 28 1.93 9.57 16.89
C GLU A 28 2.85 10.30 15.89
N PRO A 29 4.16 10.03 15.82
CA PRO A 29 5.02 10.59 14.77
C PRO A 29 4.58 10.18 13.35
N PHE A 30 4.01 8.99 13.22
CA PHE A 30 3.48 8.49 11.95
C PHE A 30 2.24 9.30 11.52
N LYS A 31 1.31 9.57 12.44
CA LYS A 31 0.17 10.46 12.21
C LYS A 31 0.63 11.79 11.64
N LYS A 32 1.57 12.44 12.29
CA LYS A 32 2.08 13.75 11.89
C LYS A 32 2.73 13.77 10.50
N ASN A 33 3.43 12.69 10.13
CA ASN A 33 4.27 12.68 8.94
C ASN A 33 3.62 12.00 7.73
N VAL A 34 2.64 11.13 7.93
CA VAL A 34 2.08 10.26 6.89
C VAL A 34 0.59 10.48 6.66
N PHE A 35 -0.18 10.77 7.71
CA PHE A 35 -1.62 10.98 7.55
C PHE A 35 -1.89 12.21 6.69
N TYR A 36 -2.98 12.17 5.93
CA TYR A 36 -3.36 13.15 4.92
C TYR A 36 -2.40 13.27 3.73
N LYS A 37 -1.43 12.32 3.64
CA LYS A 37 -0.55 12.17 2.49
C LYS A 37 -0.70 10.77 1.88
N GLU A 38 -1.84 10.16 2.13
CA GLU A 38 -2.15 8.84 1.60
C GLU A 38 -2.15 8.88 0.07
N GLY A 39 -1.36 8.00 -0.49
CA GLY A 39 -1.17 7.96 -1.93
C GLY A 39 0.01 8.77 -2.46
N ASP A 40 0.71 9.52 -1.62
CA ASP A 40 1.96 10.15 -1.99
C ASP A 40 3.14 9.17 -1.89
N LEU A 41 4.14 9.39 -2.72
CA LEU A 41 5.39 8.65 -2.64
C LEU A 41 6.26 9.23 -1.52
N THR A 42 6.70 8.39 -0.58
CA THR A 42 7.61 8.82 0.50
C THR A 42 9.02 9.06 -0.02
N GLN A 43 9.85 9.80 0.72
CA GLN A 43 11.27 9.96 0.37
C GLN A 43 12.03 8.62 0.29
N ILE A 44 11.66 7.67 1.14
CA ILE A 44 12.21 6.32 1.07
C ILE A 44 11.76 5.64 -0.23
N GLY A 45 10.49 5.79 -0.60
CA GLY A 45 9.95 5.28 -1.86
C GLY A 45 10.69 5.85 -3.08
N TYR A 46 10.97 7.15 -3.11
CA TYR A 46 11.79 7.76 -4.16
C TYR A 46 13.19 7.14 -4.25
N ARG A 47 13.87 6.95 -3.13
CA ARG A 47 15.19 6.31 -3.11
C ARG A 47 15.13 4.87 -3.59
N GLN A 48 14.17 4.10 -3.12
CA GLN A 48 14.01 2.69 -3.50
C GLN A 48 13.72 2.54 -4.99
N THR A 49 12.82 3.35 -5.54
CA THR A 49 12.47 3.30 -6.97
C THR A 49 13.63 3.78 -7.85
N ARG A 50 14.39 4.77 -7.41
CA ARG A 50 15.62 5.18 -8.09
C ARG A 50 16.65 4.04 -8.13
N GLU A 51 16.84 3.34 -7.03
CA GLU A 51 17.74 2.18 -6.97
C GLU A 51 17.24 0.99 -7.81
N ILE A 52 15.93 0.85 -8.00
CA ILE A 52 15.40 -0.11 -8.98
C ILE A 52 15.91 0.22 -10.37
N GLY A 53 15.78 1.47 -10.81
CA GLY A 53 16.31 1.91 -12.12
C GLY A 53 17.80 1.66 -12.27
N ARG A 54 18.60 1.94 -11.25
CA ARG A 54 20.04 1.64 -11.25
C ARG A 54 20.33 0.15 -11.43
N ARG A 55 19.64 -0.70 -10.63
CA ARG A 55 19.81 -2.16 -10.73
C ARG A 55 19.34 -2.72 -12.07
N MET A 56 18.35 -2.14 -12.71
CA MET A 56 17.96 -2.55 -14.08
C MET A 56 19.14 -2.41 -15.03
N VAL A 57 19.84 -1.28 -15.02
CA VAL A 57 21.02 -1.06 -15.86
C VAL A 57 22.20 -1.96 -15.48
N GLN A 58 22.40 -2.20 -14.18
CA GLN A 58 23.49 -3.04 -13.67
C GLN A 58 23.29 -4.51 -14.00
N ASN A 59 22.06 -5.01 -13.87
CA ASN A 59 21.76 -6.42 -14.03
C ASN A 59 21.48 -6.82 -15.49
N TYR A 60 21.05 -5.86 -16.32
CA TYR A 60 20.64 -6.07 -17.70
C TYR A 60 21.25 -4.99 -18.61
N PRO A 61 22.59 -4.81 -18.62
CA PRO A 61 23.23 -3.75 -19.39
C PRO A 61 22.93 -3.84 -20.89
N GLU A 62 22.76 -5.05 -21.41
CA GLU A 62 22.48 -5.35 -22.82
C GLU A 62 21.14 -4.73 -23.28
N VAL A 63 20.18 -4.53 -22.41
CA VAL A 63 18.89 -3.90 -22.75
C VAL A 63 19.07 -2.41 -23.07
N PHE A 64 20.12 -1.80 -22.55
CA PHE A 64 20.41 -0.39 -22.69
C PHE A 64 21.51 -0.08 -23.72
N GLU A 65 22.04 -1.11 -24.38
CA GLU A 65 23.07 -0.99 -25.42
C GLU A 65 22.41 -0.84 -26.78
N GLY A 66 22.95 0.05 -27.61
CA GLY A 66 22.46 0.30 -28.96
C GLY A 66 21.04 0.92 -29.06
N HIS A 67 20.41 1.23 -27.94
CA HIS A 67 19.08 1.84 -27.86
C HIS A 67 19.18 3.20 -27.17
N PRO A 68 19.26 4.31 -27.90
CA PRO A 68 19.42 5.64 -27.31
C PRO A 68 18.12 6.15 -26.66
N TYR A 69 17.01 5.47 -26.85
CA TYR A 69 15.69 5.99 -26.47
C TYR A 69 15.10 5.26 -25.28
N LEU A 70 14.59 6.03 -24.33
CA LEU A 70 13.82 5.53 -23.18
C LEU A 70 12.37 5.98 -23.31
N LYS A 71 11.49 5.03 -23.56
CA LYS A 71 10.03 5.24 -23.58
C LYS A 71 9.44 4.77 -22.25
N THR A 72 8.72 5.65 -21.56
CA THR A 72 8.13 5.35 -20.26
C THR A 72 6.70 5.84 -20.15
N ASN A 73 5.85 5.01 -19.56
CA ASN A 73 4.44 5.28 -19.43
C ASN A 73 4.00 5.10 -17.97
N ALA A 74 3.11 5.95 -17.51
CA ALA A 74 2.50 5.87 -16.20
C ALA A 74 1.02 6.23 -16.26
N THR A 75 0.27 5.87 -15.23
CA THR A 75 -1.07 6.43 -15.05
C THR A 75 -0.96 7.90 -14.65
N ASN A 76 -2.03 8.65 -14.80
CA ASN A 76 -2.11 10.07 -14.39
C ASN A 76 -2.16 10.28 -12.87
N VAL A 77 -1.99 9.22 -12.08
CA VAL A 77 -1.91 9.30 -10.62
C VAL A 77 -0.54 9.83 -10.21
N LEU A 78 -0.50 10.90 -9.43
CA LEU A 78 0.73 11.61 -9.07
C LEU A 78 1.86 10.69 -8.57
N ARG A 79 1.57 9.79 -7.62
CA ARG A 79 2.59 8.86 -7.10
C ARG A 79 3.16 7.92 -8.17
N VAL A 80 2.34 7.52 -9.15
CA VAL A 80 2.77 6.61 -10.22
C VAL A 80 3.68 7.35 -11.19
N ALA A 81 3.33 8.57 -11.57
CA ALA A 81 4.18 9.45 -12.37
C ALA A 81 5.51 9.75 -11.64
N ALA A 82 5.45 10.04 -10.34
CA ALA A 82 6.64 10.27 -9.52
C ALA A 82 7.54 9.01 -9.41
N THR A 83 6.93 7.83 -9.29
CA THR A 83 7.66 6.54 -9.32
C THR A 83 8.37 6.35 -10.65
N MET A 84 7.68 6.55 -11.76
CA MET A 84 8.25 6.49 -13.11
C MET A 84 9.47 7.42 -13.24
N GLN A 85 9.32 8.69 -12.86
CA GLN A 85 10.41 9.67 -12.93
C GLN A 85 11.60 9.27 -12.05
N SER A 86 11.34 8.69 -10.88
CA SER A 86 12.42 8.26 -9.98
C SER A 86 13.18 7.05 -10.54
N VAL A 87 12.48 6.06 -11.13
CA VAL A 87 13.12 4.93 -11.84
C VAL A 87 13.97 5.45 -12.99
N ASN A 88 13.41 6.34 -13.81
CA ASN A 88 14.11 6.96 -14.94
C ASN A 88 15.38 7.70 -14.50
N SER A 89 15.31 8.48 -13.42
CA SER A 89 16.46 9.13 -12.81
C SER A 89 17.55 8.11 -12.40
N GLY A 90 17.16 6.95 -11.92
CA GLY A 90 18.06 5.84 -11.61
C GLY A 90 18.77 5.31 -12.85
N ILE A 91 18.05 5.05 -13.93
CA ILE A 91 18.57 4.59 -15.22
C ILE A 91 19.57 5.61 -15.77
N LEU A 92 19.14 6.87 -15.90
CA LEU A 92 19.96 7.95 -16.47
C LEU A 92 21.21 8.26 -15.65
N SER A 93 21.21 7.99 -14.34
CA SER A 93 22.39 8.18 -13.51
C SER A 93 23.55 7.24 -13.89
N LEU A 94 23.27 6.12 -14.54
CA LEU A 94 24.26 5.15 -15.03
C LEU A 94 24.39 5.17 -16.58
N ARG A 95 23.39 5.67 -17.27
CA ARG A 95 23.32 5.75 -18.73
C ARG A 95 22.90 7.17 -19.17
N PRO A 96 23.73 8.18 -18.94
CA PRO A 96 23.36 9.60 -19.19
C PRO A 96 23.17 9.92 -20.67
N GLY A 97 23.67 9.08 -21.58
CA GLY A 97 23.49 9.24 -23.02
C GLY A 97 22.15 8.72 -23.58
N LEU A 98 21.27 8.14 -22.73
CA LEU A 98 19.94 7.75 -23.17
C LEU A 98 19.06 8.99 -23.37
N GLU A 99 18.41 9.06 -24.50
CA GLU A 99 17.46 10.11 -24.82
C GLU A 99 16.02 9.65 -24.48
N TRP A 100 15.18 10.61 -24.14
CA TRP A 100 13.76 10.37 -23.94
C TRP A 100 13.06 10.34 -25.31
N ALA A 101 12.47 9.21 -25.67
CA ALA A 101 11.59 9.14 -26.82
C ALA A 101 10.19 9.66 -26.48
N GLU A 102 9.69 9.26 -25.31
CA GLU A 102 8.34 9.60 -24.90
C GLU A 102 8.19 9.42 -23.39
N ILE A 103 7.58 10.41 -22.77
CA ILE A 103 7.08 10.32 -21.40
C ILE A 103 5.59 10.60 -21.46
N ASP A 104 4.78 9.58 -21.19
CA ASP A 104 3.34 9.76 -21.23
C ASP A 104 2.69 9.26 -19.94
N ASN A 105 1.95 10.15 -19.28
CA ASN A 105 1.09 9.86 -18.14
C ASN A 105 -0.35 10.34 -18.41
N SER A 106 -0.75 10.38 -19.66
CA SER A 106 -2.09 10.79 -20.06
C SER A 106 -3.15 9.77 -19.63
N ARG A 107 -4.41 10.20 -19.68
CA ARG A 107 -5.56 9.33 -19.39
C ARG A 107 -5.68 8.17 -20.37
N SER A 108 -5.10 8.27 -21.57
CA SER A 108 -5.13 7.20 -22.57
C SER A 108 -4.51 5.91 -22.08
N PHE A 109 -3.49 5.99 -21.21
CA PHE A 109 -2.86 4.82 -20.61
C PHE A 109 -3.62 4.24 -19.42
N LEU A 110 -4.61 4.95 -18.89
CA LEU A 110 -5.38 4.45 -17.75
C LEU A 110 -6.08 3.13 -18.09
N ALA A 111 -6.61 3.01 -19.31
CA ALA A 111 -7.27 1.81 -19.77
C ALA A 111 -6.34 0.58 -19.85
N THR A 112 -5.06 0.80 -20.18
CA THR A 112 -4.07 -0.28 -20.32
C THR A 112 -3.39 -0.60 -19.00
N LEU A 113 -2.98 0.43 -18.25
CA LEU A 113 -2.21 0.27 -17.01
C LEU A 113 -3.08 0.05 -15.76
N ASN A 114 -4.30 0.55 -15.79
CA ASN A 114 -5.28 0.35 -14.73
C ASN A 114 -6.69 0.20 -15.35
N PRO A 115 -7.00 -0.96 -15.91
CA PRO A 115 -8.25 -1.18 -16.64
C PRO A 115 -9.52 -1.18 -15.77
N TYR A 116 -9.36 -1.12 -14.45
CA TYR A 116 -10.48 -1.19 -13.52
C TYR A 116 -11.38 0.05 -13.59
N GLY A 117 -12.66 -0.19 -13.82
CA GLY A 117 -13.70 0.85 -13.83
C GLY A 117 -13.94 1.55 -15.17
N ASN A 118 -13.01 1.43 -16.17
CA ASN A 118 -13.17 2.12 -17.45
C ASN A 118 -13.29 1.20 -18.66
N VAL A 119 -12.67 0.02 -18.62
CA VAL A 119 -12.57 -0.90 -19.78
C VAL A 119 -12.97 -2.31 -19.39
N CYS A 120 -12.80 -2.71 -18.15
CA CYS A 120 -13.24 -4.01 -17.66
C CYS A 120 -14.76 -4.02 -17.44
N PRO A 121 -15.43 -5.13 -17.74
CA PRO A 121 -16.80 -5.34 -17.32
C PRO A 121 -16.99 -5.09 -15.83
N ASP A 122 -18.20 -4.74 -15.42
CA ASP A 122 -18.53 -4.55 -14.02
C ASP A 122 -18.09 -5.76 -13.19
N ARG A 123 -17.14 -5.52 -12.27
CA ARG A 123 -16.62 -6.53 -11.37
C ARG A 123 -17.39 -6.64 -10.06
N SER A 124 -18.36 -5.78 -9.86
CA SER A 124 -19.10 -5.73 -8.59
C SER A 124 -19.70 -7.08 -8.15
N PRO A 125 -20.20 -7.95 -9.05
CA PRO A 125 -20.63 -9.28 -8.68
C PRO A 125 -19.47 -10.18 -8.20
N LEU A 126 -18.33 -10.11 -8.89
CA LEU A 126 -17.13 -10.90 -8.52
C LEU A 126 -16.53 -10.40 -7.20
N ASP A 127 -16.44 -9.09 -7.03
CA ASP A 127 -15.93 -8.49 -5.80
C ASP A 127 -16.84 -8.82 -4.60
N LYS A 128 -18.15 -8.78 -4.77
CA LYS A 128 -19.10 -9.25 -3.75
C LYS A 128 -18.93 -10.72 -3.42
N TYR A 129 -18.67 -11.55 -4.44
CA TYR A 129 -18.42 -12.97 -4.23
C TYR A 129 -17.10 -13.22 -3.49
N ILE A 130 -16.02 -12.56 -3.89
CA ILE A 130 -14.69 -12.73 -3.28
C ILE A 130 -14.64 -12.15 -1.87
N LEU A 131 -15.22 -10.95 -1.68
CA LEU A 131 -15.15 -10.20 -0.42
C LEU A 131 -16.33 -10.50 0.52
N GLY A 132 -17.31 -11.28 0.06
CA GLY A 132 -18.48 -11.65 0.88
C GLY A 132 -18.08 -12.49 2.07
N LYS A 133 -18.40 -12.02 3.29
CA LYS A 133 -18.06 -12.70 4.56
C LYS A 133 -18.66 -14.10 4.69
N GLU A 134 -19.72 -14.37 3.93
CA GLU A 134 -20.41 -15.67 3.92
C GLU A 134 -19.81 -16.67 2.91
N ASN A 135 -18.92 -16.26 2.03
CA ASN A 135 -18.34 -17.17 1.05
C ASN A 135 -17.32 -18.15 1.69
N SER A 136 -17.09 -19.26 1.01
CA SER A 136 -16.18 -20.31 1.48
C SER A 136 -14.73 -19.83 1.58
N TRP A 137 -14.34 -18.86 0.74
CA TRP A 137 -12.99 -18.31 0.74
C TRP A 137 -12.74 -17.43 1.99
N TYR A 138 -13.70 -16.58 2.35
CA TYR A 138 -13.58 -15.76 3.55
C TYR A 138 -13.55 -16.62 4.82
N LYS A 139 -14.37 -17.69 4.86
CA LYS A 139 -14.35 -18.66 5.96
C LYS A 139 -12.99 -19.37 6.08
N LYS A 140 -12.41 -19.79 4.94
CA LYS A 140 -11.05 -20.37 4.92
C LYS A 140 -9.99 -19.35 5.37
N TYR A 141 -10.09 -18.11 4.92
CA TYR A 141 -9.20 -17.04 5.37
C TYR A 141 -9.26 -16.85 6.88
N ARG A 142 -10.45 -16.76 7.46
CA ARG A 142 -10.61 -16.65 8.93
C ARG A 142 -9.99 -17.84 9.65
N SER A 143 -10.28 -19.06 9.22
CA SER A 143 -9.71 -20.27 9.82
C SER A 143 -8.18 -20.27 9.74
N TYR A 144 -7.61 -19.81 8.63
CA TYR A 144 -6.16 -19.69 8.48
C TYR A 144 -5.58 -18.65 9.45
N ILE A 145 -6.22 -17.49 9.58
CA ILE A 145 -5.80 -16.47 10.53
C ILE A 145 -5.88 -17.00 11.96
N ASP A 146 -6.97 -17.66 12.35
CA ASP A 146 -7.12 -18.25 13.68
C ASP A 146 -6.07 -19.33 13.97
N GLU A 147 -5.69 -20.12 12.96
CA GLU A 147 -4.64 -21.13 13.09
C GLU A 147 -3.25 -20.52 13.31
N LYS A 148 -2.93 -19.43 12.59
CA LYS A 148 -1.59 -18.82 12.59
C LYS A 148 -1.42 -17.70 13.61
N LEU A 149 -2.50 -17.03 13.94
CA LEU A 149 -2.51 -15.89 14.85
C LEU A 149 -3.59 -16.10 15.91
N ASN A 150 -3.22 -16.09 17.17
CA ASN A 150 -4.21 -15.99 18.21
C ASN A 150 -4.77 -14.57 18.27
N VAL A 151 -5.83 -14.32 17.48
CA VAL A 151 -6.44 -13.00 17.30
C VAL A 151 -6.91 -12.42 18.62
N ASP A 152 -7.57 -13.26 19.47
CA ASP A 152 -8.08 -12.83 20.76
C ASP A 152 -6.92 -12.43 21.69
N ALA A 153 -5.85 -13.22 21.75
CA ALA A 153 -4.67 -12.88 22.53
C ALA A 153 -3.99 -11.60 22.02
N PHE A 154 -4.01 -11.34 20.71
CA PHE A 154 -3.48 -10.10 20.15
C PHE A 154 -4.29 -8.89 20.61
N PHE A 155 -5.63 -8.96 20.56
CA PHE A 155 -6.49 -7.84 20.96
C PHE A 155 -6.47 -7.61 22.46
N THR A 156 -6.42 -8.68 23.29
CA THR A 156 -6.28 -8.54 24.75
C THR A 156 -4.94 -7.94 25.20
N ARG A 157 -3.91 -8.00 24.36
CA ARG A 157 -2.65 -7.26 24.63
C ARG A 157 -2.77 -5.76 24.36
N LEU A 158 -3.68 -5.34 23.49
CA LEU A 158 -3.87 -3.94 23.13
C LEU A 158 -4.92 -3.23 23.98
N PHE A 159 -6.02 -3.93 24.27
CA PHE A 159 -7.21 -3.35 24.86
C PHE A 159 -7.54 -4.04 26.20
N ILE A 160 -7.99 -3.24 27.16
CA ILE A 160 -8.46 -3.74 28.50
C ILE A 160 -9.78 -4.45 28.33
N ASP A 161 -10.71 -3.84 27.60
CA ASP A 161 -12.01 -4.42 27.25
C ASP A 161 -12.12 -4.49 25.72
N VAL A 162 -11.93 -5.70 25.19
CA VAL A 162 -12.00 -5.98 23.76
C VAL A 162 -13.43 -5.83 23.22
N THR A 163 -14.45 -6.04 24.07
CA THR A 163 -15.86 -5.99 23.63
C THR A 163 -16.26 -4.58 23.19
N GLN A 164 -15.68 -3.54 23.76
CA GLN A 164 -15.89 -2.16 23.30
C GLN A 164 -15.40 -1.95 21.87
N VAL A 165 -14.31 -2.60 21.48
CA VAL A 165 -13.77 -2.51 20.12
C VAL A 165 -14.60 -3.34 19.16
N GLU A 166 -14.96 -4.56 19.55
CA GLU A 166 -15.76 -5.48 18.72
C GLU A 166 -17.18 -4.98 18.46
N SER A 167 -17.74 -4.14 19.34
CA SER A 167 -19.04 -3.52 19.10
C SER A 167 -19.08 -2.59 17.87
N GLU A 168 -17.92 -2.07 17.45
CA GLU A 168 -17.82 -1.13 16.34
C GLU A 168 -17.04 -1.67 15.16
N TYR A 169 -16.13 -2.61 15.40
CA TYR A 169 -15.18 -3.09 14.39
C TYR A 169 -15.11 -4.61 14.40
N ASP A 170 -15.09 -5.20 13.21
CA ASP A 170 -14.74 -6.60 13.04
C ASP A 170 -13.24 -6.79 13.28
N LYS A 171 -12.87 -7.61 14.27
CA LYS A 171 -11.46 -7.84 14.64
C LYS A 171 -10.61 -8.42 13.51
N TYR A 172 -11.20 -9.20 12.59
CA TYR A 172 -10.48 -9.74 11.43
C TYR A 172 -10.23 -8.68 10.37
N ASP A 173 -11.16 -7.75 10.18
CA ASP A 173 -10.95 -6.59 9.31
C ASP A 173 -9.88 -5.66 9.89
N LEU A 174 -9.79 -5.54 11.21
CA LEU A 174 -8.74 -4.75 11.86
C LEU A 174 -7.38 -5.43 11.76
N ILE A 175 -7.25 -6.73 12.03
CA ILE A 175 -5.97 -7.43 11.98
C ILE A 175 -5.35 -7.43 10.59
N HIS A 176 -6.16 -7.39 9.55
CA HIS A 176 -5.70 -7.22 8.18
C HIS A 176 -5.00 -5.85 7.95
N ARG A 177 -5.23 -4.89 8.82
CA ARG A 177 -4.70 -3.52 8.73
C ARG A 177 -3.53 -3.25 9.68
N PHE A 178 -3.26 -4.17 10.63
CA PHE A 178 -2.06 -4.16 11.46
C PHE A 178 -0.86 -4.79 10.74
#